data_a41b637ff43285a6ba5bbfaabf34b095
#
_entry.id   a41b637ff43285a6ba5bbfaabf34b095
#
_cell.length_a   1.000
_cell.length_b   1.000
_cell.length_c   1.000
_cell.angle_alpha   90.00
_cell.angle_beta   90.00
_cell.angle_gamma   90.00
#
_symmetry.space_group_name_H-M   'P 1'
#
loop_
_entity.id
_entity.type
_entity.pdbx_description
1 polymer ?
#
loop_
_entity_poly.entity_id
_entity_poly.type
_entity_poly.pdbx_seq_one_letter_code
_entity_poly.pdbx_strand_id
1 'polypeptide(L)'
;MTGFGTSVMAQDGSAADVDAVKKIISSKPADLDKQMKPFYKENKKNAANLVAFARAFYEAKDTANAKVYAYHALTASKNKCAPAYILLGDIEALSDNGGAAAAQYDQAIYADPNLVEGYYKYALVYRKIDPRGAAAKLDQLKSVRPDISVDAIKGHIFMISGDRKSAYESFKLVPVEKIDPSYLNEFARASYFGGHFEDALKACEQGLKNNPGNPTFTRLAMFSNYELKNYDAAKVYLHKYFDEIKDIEFSEYDHYYAALIHEALNDKDNAKASYHKALDLVSDSSMIKRWDILKTLAQSHQKDNDLDNAIKYYQEFLACKPEVKVDDYETLADIYSSFAKEATDDAAKNALLKKAADVYATVGEKFPVQLAYASYKRAELINKTDKDMAGRLAKADYQKVVDLLGDKADRTKSENTMLKYALHYLMFGAYLDKNIPAAKGFAEKILVIDPEYKAALDIQGLK
;
A
#
# COMPACT_ATOMS: atom_id res chain seq x y z
N MET A 1 -5.08 27.30 4.66
CA MET A 1 -6.33 28.09 4.87
C MET A 1 -6.18 29.37 4.08
N THR A 2 -6.46 29.34 2.81
CA THR A 2 -6.46 30.51 1.96
C THR A 2 -7.85 30.66 1.38
N GLY A 3 -8.49 31.71 1.80
CA GLY A 3 -9.49 32.55 1.21
C GLY A 3 -10.48 31.95 0.22
N PHE A 4 -11.53 31.30 0.72
CA PHE A 4 -12.81 31.40 0.01
C PHE A 4 -13.27 32.84 0.15
N GLY A 5 -13.17 33.59 -0.95
CA GLY A 5 -13.60 34.96 -0.99
C GLY A 5 -15.03 35.08 -0.49
N THR A 6 -15.19 35.83 0.59
CA THR A 6 -16.46 36.24 1.15
C THR A 6 -17.14 37.23 0.16
N SER A 7 -17.79 36.67 -0.87
CA SER A 7 -18.82 37.42 -1.60
C SER A 7 -20.18 36.81 -1.31
N VAL A 8 -20.55 36.77 -0.05
CA VAL A 8 -21.97 36.71 0.29
C VAL A 8 -22.47 38.14 0.37
N MET A 9 -23.23 38.50 -0.61
CA MET A 9 -24.05 39.72 -0.61
C MET A 9 -24.74 39.86 0.72
N ALA A 10 -24.18 40.68 1.61
CA ALA A 10 -24.97 41.35 2.61
C ALA A 10 -25.90 42.30 1.84
N GLN A 11 -27.08 41.81 1.48
CA GLN A 11 -28.13 42.70 1.00
C GLN A 11 -28.58 43.54 2.18
N ASP A 12 -28.25 44.83 2.10
CA ASP A 12 -28.88 45.98 2.73
C ASP A 12 -29.43 45.83 4.16
N GLY A 13 -28.55 45.55 5.09
CA GLY A 13 -28.63 46.17 6.38
C GLY A 13 -28.05 47.60 6.26
N SER A 14 -28.59 48.59 6.89
CA SER A 14 -27.89 49.87 6.87
C SER A 14 -26.49 49.64 7.39
N ALA A 15 -25.46 49.77 6.56
CA ALA A 15 -24.07 49.55 6.93
C ALA A 15 -23.72 50.35 8.23
N ALA A 16 -24.39 51.45 8.42
CA ALA A 16 -24.31 52.28 9.58
C ALA A 16 -24.73 51.57 10.90
N ASP A 17 -25.84 50.79 10.90
CA ASP A 17 -26.28 50.06 12.09
C ASP A 17 -25.31 48.95 12.47
N VAL A 18 -24.82 48.24 11.49
CA VAL A 18 -23.81 47.15 11.71
C VAL A 18 -22.51 47.72 12.27
N ASP A 19 -22.03 48.85 11.72
CA ASP A 19 -20.81 49.51 12.22
C ASP A 19 -20.98 50.08 13.63
N ALA A 20 -22.16 50.63 13.91
CA ALA A 20 -22.49 51.11 15.25
C ALA A 20 -22.51 49.94 16.25
N VAL A 21 -23.12 48.81 15.89
CA VAL A 21 -23.17 47.62 16.73
C VAL A 21 -21.75 47.04 16.95
N LYS A 22 -20.91 46.96 15.92
CA LYS A 22 -19.51 46.55 16.06
C LYS A 22 -18.73 47.43 17.02
N LYS A 23 -18.92 48.74 16.97
CA LYS A 23 -18.28 49.68 17.93
C LYS A 23 -18.76 49.46 19.37
N ILE A 24 -20.05 49.26 19.58
CA ILE A 24 -20.61 48.94 20.90
C ILE A 24 -19.99 47.64 21.44
N ILE A 25 -20.00 46.59 20.65
CA ILE A 25 -19.45 45.28 21.05
C ILE A 25 -17.94 45.40 21.41
N SER A 26 -17.19 46.14 20.58
CA SER A 26 -15.74 46.34 20.80
C SER A 26 -15.42 47.13 22.06
N SER A 27 -16.31 48.05 22.49
CA SER A 27 -16.15 48.84 23.68
C SER A 27 -16.42 48.07 25.01
N LYS A 28 -17.03 46.87 24.88
CA LYS A 28 -17.41 45.98 26.03
C LYS A 28 -18.13 46.73 27.14
N PRO A 29 -19.21 47.46 26.88
CA PRO A 29 -19.87 48.23 27.90
C PRO A 29 -20.55 47.35 28.94
N ALA A 30 -20.58 47.80 30.19
CA ALA A 30 -21.26 47.07 31.28
C ALA A 30 -22.77 46.94 31.07
N ASP A 31 -23.37 47.82 30.29
CA ASP A 31 -24.81 47.91 29.96
C ASP A 31 -25.09 47.50 28.50
N LEU A 32 -24.39 46.53 27.96
CA LEU A 32 -24.46 46.07 26.57
C LEU A 32 -25.92 45.87 26.09
N ASP A 33 -26.73 45.16 26.87
CA ASP A 33 -28.14 44.91 26.54
C ASP A 33 -28.95 46.19 26.39
N LYS A 34 -28.68 47.20 27.22
CA LYS A 34 -29.35 48.46 27.13
C LYS A 34 -28.98 49.22 25.86
N GLN A 35 -27.70 49.17 25.49
CA GLN A 35 -27.21 49.81 24.24
C GLN A 35 -27.66 49.08 22.98
N MET A 36 -27.80 47.76 23.03
CA MET A 36 -28.28 46.94 21.88
C MET A 36 -29.79 46.99 21.66
N LYS A 37 -30.57 47.34 22.72
CA LYS A 37 -32.05 47.36 22.67
C LYS A 37 -32.65 48.23 21.55
N PRO A 38 -32.18 49.45 21.28
CA PRO A 38 -32.66 50.23 20.14
C PRO A 38 -32.47 49.55 18.82
N PHE A 39 -31.24 49.05 18.56
CA PHE A 39 -30.90 48.35 17.28
C PHE A 39 -31.77 47.11 17.06
N TYR A 40 -32.00 46.31 18.12
CA TYR A 40 -32.93 45.18 18.01
C TYR A 40 -34.36 45.63 17.70
N LYS A 41 -34.87 46.68 18.36
CA LYS A 41 -36.23 47.17 18.21
C LYS A 41 -36.48 47.66 16.76
N GLU A 42 -35.52 48.35 16.19
CA GLU A 42 -35.55 48.85 14.81
C GLU A 42 -35.44 47.72 13.80
N ASN A 43 -34.61 46.73 14.07
CA ASN A 43 -34.28 45.65 13.12
C ASN A 43 -35.02 44.33 13.37
N LYS A 44 -35.97 44.25 14.31
CA LYS A 44 -36.66 43.02 14.72
C LYS A 44 -37.38 42.24 13.62
N LYS A 45 -37.62 42.88 12.46
CA LYS A 45 -38.21 42.24 11.25
C LYS A 45 -37.22 42.13 10.11
N ASN A 46 -36.00 42.58 10.28
CA ASN A 46 -34.93 42.50 9.29
C ASN A 46 -33.95 41.41 9.63
N ALA A 47 -34.18 40.22 9.06
CA ALA A 47 -33.34 39.05 9.35
C ALA A 47 -31.89 39.28 8.91
N ALA A 48 -31.61 40.01 7.84
CA ALA A 48 -30.27 40.27 7.35
C ALA A 48 -29.44 41.08 8.36
N ASN A 49 -30.03 42.15 8.93
CA ASN A 49 -29.35 42.97 9.97
C ASN A 49 -29.13 42.18 11.24
N LEU A 50 -30.09 41.36 11.67
CA LEU A 50 -29.96 40.52 12.87
C LEU A 50 -28.86 39.48 12.69
N VAL A 51 -28.67 38.89 11.50
CA VAL A 51 -27.51 38.02 11.20
C VAL A 51 -26.22 38.82 11.23
N ALA A 52 -26.18 40.02 10.68
CA ALA A 52 -24.97 40.84 10.74
C ALA A 52 -24.57 41.20 12.18
N PHE A 53 -25.54 41.50 13.06
CA PHE A 53 -25.30 41.69 14.48
C PHE A 53 -24.82 40.40 15.13
N ALA A 54 -25.43 39.25 14.82
CA ALA A 54 -24.99 37.95 15.33
C ALA A 54 -23.55 37.64 14.89
N ARG A 55 -23.16 37.94 13.63
CA ARG A 55 -21.79 37.81 13.15
C ARG A 55 -20.79 38.71 13.92
N ALA A 56 -21.19 39.98 14.20
CA ALA A 56 -20.35 40.89 14.97
C ALA A 56 -20.07 40.37 16.35
N PHE A 57 -21.06 39.80 17.04
CA PHE A 57 -20.85 39.09 18.32
C PHE A 57 -19.94 37.85 18.19
N TYR A 58 -20.16 37.06 17.15
CA TYR A 58 -19.32 35.88 16.90
C TYR A 58 -17.85 36.24 16.65
N GLU A 59 -17.58 37.27 15.83
CA GLU A 59 -16.23 37.81 15.61
C GLU A 59 -15.57 38.32 16.90
N ALA A 60 -16.37 38.90 17.80
CA ALA A 60 -15.93 39.32 19.11
C ALA A 60 -15.81 38.14 20.13
N LYS A 61 -16.05 36.90 19.72
CA LYS A 61 -16.03 35.68 20.53
C LYS A 61 -17.15 35.64 21.62
N ASP A 62 -18.17 36.45 21.49
CA ASP A 62 -19.38 36.40 22.31
C ASP A 62 -20.42 35.49 21.67
N THR A 63 -20.18 34.17 21.81
CA THR A 63 -21.04 33.14 21.21
C THR A 63 -22.46 33.12 21.80
N ALA A 64 -22.63 33.58 23.05
CA ALA A 64 -23.92 33.65 23.72
C ALA A 64 -24.83 34.66 23.02
N ASN A 65 -24.39 35.90 22.89
CA ASN A 65 -25.14 36.93 22.17
C ASN A 65 -25.24 36.64 20.66
N ALA A 66 -24.22 36.06 20.05
CA ALA A 66 -24.28 35.60 18.67
C ALA A 66 -25.45 34.63 18.46
N LYS A 67 -25.64 33.61 19.33
CA LYS A 67 -26.79 32.72 19.29
C LYS A 67 -28.12 33.45 19.42
N VAL A 68 -28.25 34.37 20.35
CA VAL A 68 -29.47 35.15 20.59
C VAL A 68 -29.89 35.91 19.32
N TYR A 69 -28.98 36.64 18.71
CA TYR A 69 -29.26 37.39 17.52
C TYR A 69 -29.49 36.52 16.27
N ALA A 70 -28.83 35.35 16.17
CA ALA A 70 -29.11 34.36 15.13
C ALA A 70 -30.56 33.81 15.24
N TYR A 71 -31.02 33.50 16.45
CA TYR A 71 -32.40 33.08 16.69
C TYR A 71 -33.41 34.20 16.43
N HIS A 72 -33.08 35.45 16.71
CA HIS A 72 -33.91 36.60 16.33
C HIS A 72 -34.05 36.71 14.81
N ALA A 73 -32.97 36.46 14.05
CA ALA A 73 -33.01 36.42 12.58
C ALA A 73 -33.91 35.29 12.07
N LEU A 74 -33.83 34.10 12.68
CA LEU A 74 -34.71 32.97 12.34
C LEU A 74 -36.19 33.33 12.61
N THR A 75 -36.48 33.95 13.75
CA THR A 75 -37.82 34.39 14.08
C THR A 75 -38.34 35.42 13.08
N ALA A 76 -37.53 36.42 12.73
CA ALA A 76 -37.87 37.46 11.76
C ALA A 76 -38.14 36.89 10.35
N SER A 77 -37.44 35.84 9.96
CA SER A 77 -37.56 35.19 8.65
C SER A 77 -38.53 33.99 8.62
N LYS A 78 -39.19 33.66 9.71
CA LYS A 78 -39.99 32.45 9.86
C LYS A 78 -39.17 31.19 9.52
N ASN A 79 -37.97 31.10 10.07
CA ASN A 79 -36.99 30.00 9.89
C ASN A 79 -36.46 29.84 8.45
N LYS A 80 -36.48 30.90 7.64
CA LYS A 80 -35.97 30.85 6.25
C LYS A 80 -34.61 31.56 6.05
N CYS A 81 -33.94 31.96 7.15
CA CYS A 81 -32.66 32.65 7.05
C CYS A 81 -31.50 31.67 7.07
N ALA A 82 -31.09 31.15 5.92
CA ALA A 82 -30.00 30.24 5.79
C ALA A 82 -28.66 30.72 6.46
N PRO A 83 -28.27 32.03 6.30
CA PRO A 83 -27.07 32.54 6.97
C PRO A 83 -27.10 32.49 8.50
N ALA A 84 -28.30 32.53 9.12
CA ALA A 84 -28.41 32.38 10.58
C ALA A 84 -28.15 30.97 11.02
N TYR A 85 -28.61 29.97 10.28
CA TYR A 85 -28.28 28.57 10.50
C TYR A 85 -26.80 28.27 10.30
N ILE A 86 -26.16 28.86 9.27
CA ILE A 86 -24.71 28.77 9.08
C ILE A 86 -23.98 29.22 10.33
N LEU A 87 -24.33 30.40 10.87
CA LEU A 87 -23.69 30.95 12.05
C LEU A 87 -23.92 30.09 13.31
N LEU A 88 -25.13 29.55 13.49
CA LEU A 88 -25.40 28.62 14.58
C LEU A 88 -24.53 27.36 14.45
N GLY A 89 -24.40 26.80 13.24
CA GLY A 89 -23.51 25.70 12.97
C GLY A 89 -22.05 26.01 13.28
N ASP A 90 -21.58 27.20 12.91
CA ASP A 90 -20.21 27.65 13.21
C ASP A 90 -19.96 27.72 14.73
N ILE A 91 -20.94 28.18 15.49
CA ILE A 91 -20.86 28.25 16.96
C ILE A 91 -20.80 26.83 17.58
N GLU A 92 -21.60 25.89 17.09
CA GLU A 92 -21.56 24.50 17.55
C GLU A 92 -20.24 23.84 17.17
N ALA A 93 -19.68 24.12 15.99
CA ALA A 93 -18.39 23.62 15.55
C ALA A 93 -17.22 24.11 16.42
N LEU A 94 -17.26 25.36 16.93
CA LEU A 94 -16.28 25.88 17.87
C LEU A 94 -16.25 25.10 19.20
N SER A 95 -17.38 24.50 19.57
CA SER A 95 -17.52 23.70 20.80
C SER A 95 -17.23 22.21 20.56
N ASP A 96 -16.62 21.87 19.44
CA ASP A 96 -16.33 20.49 18.99
C ASP A 96 -17.60 19.61 18.89
N ASN A 97 -18.77 20.24 18.76
CA ASN A 97 -20.07 19.57 18.63
C ASN A 97 -20.42 19.38 17.15
N GLY A 98 -19.66 18.53 16.46
CA GLY A 98 -19.83 18.31 15.01
C GLY A 98 -21.22 17.84 14.60
N GLY A 99 -21.90 17.03 15.43
CA GLY A 99 -23.26 16.57 15.16
C GLY A 99 -24.29 17.71 15.17
N ALA A 100 -24.25 18.60 16.20
CA ALA A 100 -25.13 19.76 16.26
C ALA A 100 -24.80 20.77 15.15
N ALA A 101 -23.50 20.98 14.86
CA ALA A 101 -23.08 21.84 13.76
C ALA A 101 -23.65 21.35 12.41
N ALA A 102 -23.52 20.06 12.11
CA ALA A 102 -24.06 19.47 10.89
C ALA A 102 -25.59 19.62 10.79
N ALA A 103 -26.32 19.45 11.90
CA ALA A 103 -27.77 19.68 11.93
C ALA A 103 -28.14 21.11 11.56
N GLN A 104 -27.38 22.11 12.04
CA GLN A 104 -27.60 23.50 11.67
C GLN A 104 -27.27 23.76 10.19
N TYR A 105 -26.18 23.23 9.69
CA TYR A 105 -25.85 23.36 8.26
C TYR A 105 -26.88 22.69 7.35
N ASP A 106 -27.48 21.57 7.80
CA ASP A 106 -28.56 20.91 7.06
C ASP A 106 -29.84 21.77 7.01
N GLN A 107 -30.15 22.46 8.12
CA GLN A 107 -31.22 23.46 8.13
C GLN A 107 -30.91 24.64 7.22
N ALA A 108 -29.65 25.08 7.11
CA ALA A 108 -29.24 26.12 6.17
C ALA A 108 -29.48 25.67 4.72
N ILE A 109 -29.09 24.43 4.37
CA ILE A 109 -29.31 23.83 3.04
C ILE A 109 -30.84 23.72 2.73
N TYR A 110 -31.61 23.32 3.73
CA TYR A 110 -33.09 23.26 3.57
C TYR A 110 -33.69 24.61 3.31
N ALA A 111 -33.21 25.65 4.01
CA ALA A 111 -33.70 27.04 3.84
C ALA A 111 -33.26 27.65 2.50
N ASP A 112 -32.06 27.32 2.01
CA ASP A 112 -31.55 27.74 0.70
C ASP A 112 -30.72 26.59 0.07
N PRO A 113 -31.30 25.76 -0.79
CA PRO A 113 -30.61 24.65 -1.45
C PRO A 113 -29.47 25.10 -2.39
N ASN A 114 -29.37 26.38 -2.76
CA ASN A 114 -28.28 26.89 -3.59
C ASN A 114 -27.10 27.44 -2.77
N LEU A 115 -27.19 27.43 -1.43
CA LEU A 115 -26.17 27.96 -0.54
C LEU A 115 -25.00 26.99 -0.45
N VAL A 116 -23.99 27.13 -1.30
CA VAL A 116 -22.77 26.30 -1.39
C VAL A 116 -22.07 26.14 -0.04
N GLU A 117 -22.01 27.21 0.77
CA GLU A 117 -21.35 27.24 2.07
C GLU A 117 -21.92 26.18 3.04
N GLY A 118 -23.23 25.97 3.03
CA GLY A 118 -23.91 24.98 3.88
C GLY A 118 -23.40 23.56 3.62
N TYR A 119 -23.30 23.18 2.36
CA TYR A 119 -22.80 21.85 1.97
C TYR A 119 -21.33 21.64 2.34
N TYR A 120 -20.49 22.64 2.09
CA TYR A 120 -19.06 22.54 2.41
C TYR A 120 -18.81 22.46 3.93
N LYS A 121 -19.49 23.27 4.71
CA LYS A 121 -19.37 23.24 6.17
C LYS A 121 -19.92 21.94 6.76
N TYR A 122 -21.04 21.43 6.26
CA TYR A 122 -21.55 20.10 6.61
C TYR A 122 -20.51 19.03 6.33
N ALA A 123 -19.99 18.97 5.10
CA ALA A 123 -18.99 17.99 4.70
C ALA A 123 -17.70 18.10 5.55
N LEU A 124 -17.28 19.31 5.88
CA LEU A 124 -16.08 19.55 6.68
C LEU A 124 -16.21 19.03 8.11
N VAL A 125 -17.34 19.22 8.80
CA VAL A 125 -17.51 18.70 10.16
C VAL A 125 -17.74 17.19 10.20
N TYR A 126 -18.39 16.64 9.15
CA TYR A 126 -18.73 15.23 9.10
C TYR A 126 -17.63 14.34 8.49
N ARG A 127 -16.61 14.90 7.85
CA ARG A 127 -15.55 14.17 7.14
C ARG A 127 -14.86 13.04 7.92
N LYS A 128 -14.80 13.15 9.26
CA LYS A 128 -14.22 12.14 10.15
C LYS A 128 -15.27 11.24 10.80
N ILE A 129 -16.51 11.68 10.90
CA ILE A 129 -17.61 10.98 11.56
C ILE A 129 -18.30 10.05 10.55
N ASP A 130 -18.73 10.59 9.42
CA ASP A 130 -19.33 9.86 8.30
C ASP A 130 -18.82 10.43 6.97
N PRO A 131 -17.67 9.97 6.49
CA PRO A 131 -17.08 10.44 5.24
C PRO A 131 -17.98 10.22 4.03
N ARG A 132 -18.76 9.12 4.02
CA ARG A 132 -19.68 8.82 2.92
C ARG A 132 -20.88 9.74 2.93
N GLY A 133 -21.45 10.01 4.09
CA GLY A 133 -22.51 11.01 4.23
C GLY A 133 -22.04 12.42 3.87
N ALA A 134 -20.82 12.79 4.24
CA ALA A 134 -20.19 14.05 3.85
C ALA A 134 -20.04 14.15 2.32
N ALA A 135 -19.57 13.09 1.67
CA ALA A 135 -19.44 13.03 0.20
C ALA A 135 -20.82 13.07 -0.49
N ALA A 136 -21.81 12.35 0.02
CA ALA A 136 -23.17 12.36 -0.51
C ALA A 136 -23.82 13.76 -0.43
N LYS A 137 -23.51 14.53 0.63
CA LYS A 137 -23.96 15.92 0.76
C LYS A 137 -23.35 16.81 -0.33
N LEU A 138 -22.10 16.58 -0.71
CA LEU A 138 -21.47 17.26 -1.85
C LEU A 138 -22.06 16.82 -3.21
N ASP A 139 -22.46 15.56 -3.35
CA ASP A 139 -23.17 15.10 -4.54
C ASP A 139 -24.56 15.74 -4.65
N GLN A 140 -25.23 16.00 -3.53
CA GLN A 140 -26.45 16.80 -3.50
C GLN A 140 -26.20 18.25 -4.00
N LEU A 141 -25.10 18.89 -3.57
CA LEU A 141 -24.70 20.19 -4.10
C LEU A 141 -24.50 20.14 -5.61
N LYS A 142 -23.78 19.14 -6.12
CA LYS A 142 -23.54 18.99 -7.56
C LYS A 142 -24.83 18.83 -8.36
N SER A 143 -25.89 18.25 -7.76
CA SER A 143 -27.19 18.09 -8.40
C SER A 143 -27.92 19.43 -8.57
N VAL A 144 -27.81 20.35 -7.61
CA VAL A 144 -28.47 21.68 -7.66
C VAL A 144 -27.58 22.77 -8.29
N ARG A 145 -26.26 22.58 -8.20
CA ARG A 145 -25.23 23.48 -8.73
C ARG A 145 -24.22 22.69 -9.57
N PRO A 146 -24.57 22.24 -10.79
CA PRO A 146 -23.66 21.47 -11.65
C PRO A 146 -22.40 22.23 -12.08
N ASP A 147 -22.40 23.55 -11.93
CA ASP A 147 -21.27 24.44 -12.18
C ASP A 147 -20.17 24.32 -11.11
N ILE A 148 -20.47 23.72 -9.94
CA ILE A 148 -19.53 23.56 -8.84
C ILE A 148 -18.83 22.19 -8.92
N SER A 149 -17.52 22.21 -9.02
CA SER A 149 -16.71 20.98 -8.93
C SER A 149 -16.51 20.59 -7.46
N VAL A 150 -17.03 19.45 -7.06
CA VAL A 150 -16.94 18.93 -5.68
C VAL A 150 -16.00 17.73 -5.58
N ASP A 151 -15.59 17.15 -6.71
CA ASP A 151 -14.95 15.84 -6.73
C ASP A 151 -13.55 15.85 -6.05
N ALA A 152 -12.77 16.92 -6.20
CA ALA A 152 -11.49 17.06 -5.48
C ALA A 152 -11.70 17.15 -3.95
N ILE A 153 -12.75 17.83 -3.49
CA ILE A 153 -13.09 17.93 -2.07
C ILE A 153 -13.53 16.57 -1.53
N LYS A 154 -14.30 15.81 -2.30
CA LYS A 154 -14.66 14.42 -1.97
C LYS A 154 -13.40 13.55 -1.84
N GLY A 155 -12.47 13.68 -2.77
CA GLY A 155 -11.16 13.00 -2.71
C GLY A 155 -10.42 13.31 -1.41
N HIS A 156 -10.36 14.58 -1.02
CA HIS A 156 -9.78 15.01 0.26
C HIS A 156 -10.48 14.38 1.47
N ILE A 157 -11.82 14.37 1.50
CA ILE A 157 -12.59 13.74 2.59
C ILE A 157 -12.24 12.26 2.72
N PHE A 158 -12.18 11.53 1.62
CA PHE A 158 -11.83 10.11 1.62
C PHE A 158 -10.35 9.88 2.01
N MET A 159 -9.43 10.77 1.64
CA MET A 159 -8.03 10.69 2.14
C MET A 159 -7.93 10.83 3.65
N ILE A 160 -8.66 11.78 4.26
CA ILE A 160 -8.70 11.96 5.71
C ILE A 160 -9.28 10.73 6.42
N SER A 161 -10.26 10.06 5.83
CA SER A 161 -10.87 8.84 6.39
C SER A 161 -10.04 7.57 6.15
N GLY A 162 -8.96 7.64 5.37
CA GLY A 162 -8.13 6.49 5.01
C GLY A 162 -8.66 5.67 3.83
N ASP A 163 -9.80 6.03 3.25
CA ASP A 163 -10.36 5.36 2.06
C ASP A 163 -9.68 5.87 0.77
N ARG A 164 -8.44 5.38 0.54
CA ARG A 164 -7.63 5.78 -0.61
C ARG A 164 -8.27 5.44 -1.95
N LYS A 165 -9.05 4.35 -2.00
CA LYS A 165 -9.73 3.93 -3.23
C LYS A 165 -10.79 4.95 -3.64
N SER A 166 -11.69 5.31 -2.73
CA SER A 166 -12.71 6.32 -3.00
C SER A 166 -12.11 7.71 -3.22
N ALA A 167 -10.98 8.01 -2.57
CA ALA A 167 -10.22 9.23 -2.82
C ALA A 167 -9.73 9.31 -4.27
N TYR A 168 -9.04 8.26 -4.75
CA TYR A 168 -8.58 8.18 -6.14
C TYR A 168 -9.75 8.30 -7.13
N GLU A 169 -10.83 7.53 -6.92
CA GLU A 169 -12.01 7.56 -7.78
C GLU A 169 -12.65 8.96 -7.87
N SER A 170 -12.55 9.76 -6.80
CA SER A 170 -13.03 11.13 -6.78
C SER A 170 -12.07 12.09 -7.50
N PHE A 171 -10.78 12.04 -7.18
CA PHE A 171 -9.78 12.93 -7.78
C PHE A 171 -9.68 12.76 -9.30
N LYS A 172 -9.72 11.52 -9.80
CA LYS A 172 -9.58 11.25 -11.25
C LYS A 172 -10.68 11.86 -12.12
N LEU A 173 -11.80 12.29 -11.52
CA LEU A 173 -12.88 12.98 -12.23
C LEU A 173 -12.54 14.45 -12.52
N VAL A 174 -11.47 14.97 -11.93
CA VAL A 174 -11.03 16.36 -12.08
C VAL A 174 -9.75 16.38 -12.92
N PRO A 175 -9.72 17.17 -14.02
CA PRO A 175 -8.46 17.40 -14.73
C PRO A 175 -7.37 17.86 -13.77
N VAL A 176 -6.18 17.26 -13.84
CA VAL A 176 -5.11 17.46 -12.85
C VAL A 176 -4.69 18.92 -12.69
N GLU A 177 -4.71 19.67 -13.78
CA GLU A 177 -4.43 21.13 -13.81
C GLU A 177 -5.51 21.99 -13.14
N LYS A 178 -6.70 21.43 -12.88
CA LYS A 178 -7.80 22.08 -12.18
C LYS A 178 -7.93 21.67 -10.72
N ILE A 179 -7.13 20.68 -10.28
CA ILE A 179 -7.08 20.30 -8.87
C ILE A 179 -6.36 21.43 -8.10
N ASP A 180 -6.97 21.85 -6.98
CA ASP A 180 -6.33 22.81 -6.09
C ASP A 180 -4.95 22.28 -5.66
N PRO A 181 -3.88 23.10 -5.75
CA PRO A 181 -2.52 22.68 -5.39
C PRO A 181 -2.40 22.01 -4.02
N SER A 182 -3.26 22.37 -3.07
CA SER A 182 -3.28 21.76 -1.73
C SER A 182 -3.69 20.28 -1.73
N TYR A 183 -4.41 19.81 -2.74
CA TYR A 183 -4.88 18.43 -2.87
C TYR A 183 -4.02 17.57 -3.80
N LEU A 184 -3.09 18.16 -4.56
CA LEU A 184 -2.25 17.39 -5.51
C LEU A 184 -1.43 16.30 -4.82
N ASN A 185 -0.91 16.57 -3.60
CA ASN A 185 -0.18 15.55 -2.84
C ASN A 185 -1.09 14.36 -2.46
N GLU A 186 -2.32 14.64 -2.08
CA GLU A 186 -3.29 13.60 -1.73
C GLU A 186 -3.66 12.77 -2.95
N PHE A 187 -3.88 13.40 -4.09
CA PHE A 187 -4.12 12.70 -5.35
C PHE A 187 -2.93 11.85 -5.77
N ALA A 188 -1.71 12.40 -5.74
CA ALA A 188 -0.50 11.65 -6.07
C ALA A 188 -0.35 10.39 -5.17
N ARG A 189 -0.57 10.54 -3.85
CA ARG A 189 -0.51 9.44 -2.90
C ARG A 189 -1.64 8.43 -3.10
N ALA A 190 -2.88 8.86 -3.30
CA ALA A 190 -4.02 7.97 -3.55
C ALA A 190 -3.78 7.14 -4.82
N SER A 191 -3.27 7.78 -5.88
CA SER A 191 -2.94 7.14 -7.15
C SER A 191 -1.79 6.15 -6.99
N TYR A 192 -0.68 6.56 -6.39
CA TYR A 192 0.50 5.70 -6.21
C TYR A 192 0.17 4.45 -5.40
N PHE A 193 -0.43 4.61 -4.22
CA PHE A 193 -0.79 3.46 -3.37
C PHE A 193 -1.96 2.63 -3.92
N GLY A 194 -2.70 3.15 -4.88
CA GLY A 194 -3.71 2.42 -5.65
C GLY A 194 -3.16 1.68 -6.87
N GLY A 195 -1.86 1.82 -7.19
CA GLY A 195 -1.23 1.23 -8.37
C GLY A 195 -1.50 1.99 -9.67
N HIS A 196 -2.01 3.22 -9.59
CA HIS A 196 -2.31 4.09 -10.73
C HIS A 196 -1.14 5.04 -10.98
N PHE A 197 -0.02 4.50 -11.42
CA PHE A 197 1.27 5.19 -11.45
C PHE A 197 1.32 6.34 -12.48
N GLU A 198 0.62 6.22 -13.60
CA GLU A 198 0.52 7.29 -14.60
C GLU A 198 -0.19 8.53 -14.01
N ASP A 199 -1.27 8.35 -13.26
CA ASP A 199 -1.99 9.46 -12.64
C ASP A 199 -1.22 10.03 -11.45
N ALA A 200 -0.51 9.17 -10.70
CA ALA A 200 0.42 9.62 -9.67
C ALA A 200 1.51 10.52 -10.26
N LEU A 201 2.11 10.11 -11.39
CA LEU A 201 3.14 10.88 -12.07
C LEU A 201 2.60 12.23 -12.58
N LYS A 202 1.43 12.26 -13.23
CA LYS A 202 0.80 13.52 -13.67
C LYS A 202 0.55 14.48 -12.49
N ALA A 203 0.07 13.97 -11.36
CA ALA A 203 -0.16 14.78 -10.17
C ALA A 203 1.16 15.32 -9.59
N CYS A 204 2.22 14.50 -9.58
CA CYS A 204 3.56 14.92 -9.15
C CYS A 204 4.13 15.99 -10.09
N GLU A 205 4.07 15.81 -11.40
CA GLU A 205 4.55 16.77 -12.38
C GLU A 205 3.82 18.11 -12.27
N GLN A 206 2.50 18.08 -12.08
CA GLN A 206 1.72 19.30 -11.83
C GLN A 206 2.11 19.96 -10.50
N GLY A 207 2.34 19.18 -9.45
CA GLY A 207 2.82 19.69 -8.16
C GLY A 207 4.21 20.31 -8.25
N LEU A 208 5.13 19.72 -9.04
CA LEU A 208 6.48 20.22 -9.26
C LEU A 208 6.53 21.47 -10.14
N LYS A 209 5.54 21.71 -11.02
CA LYS A 209 5.41 23.00 -11.70
C LYS A 209 5.15 24.14 -10.72
N ASN A 210 4.38 23.87 -9.66
CA ASN A 210 4.06 24.85 -8.62
C ASN A 210 5.21 25.00 -7.59
N ASN A 211 5.90 23.90 -7.29
CA ASN A 211 7.02 23.87 -6.33
C ASN A 211 8.08 22.85 -6.81
N PRO A 212 9.08 23.26 -7.62
CA PRO A 212 10.08 22.37 -8.21
C PRO A 212 10.93 21.60 -7.21
N GLY A 213 11.11 22.13 -5.99
CA GLY A 213 11.91 21.52 -4.92
C GLY A 213 11.10 20.67 -3.93
N ASN A 214 9.83 20.36 -4.22
CA ASN A 214 9.02 19.61 -3.28
C ASN A 214 9.48 18.14 -3.17
N PRO A 215 9.95 17.69 -1.98
CA PRO A 215 10.49 16.34 -1.83
C PRO A 215 9.44 15.24 -2.04
N THR A 216 8.20 15.46 -1.63
CA THR A 216 7.15 14.44 -1.73
C THR A 216 6.80 14.15 -3.19
N PHE A 217 6.65 15.19 -4.02
CA PHE A 217 6.36 14.99 -5.44
C PHE A 217 7.56 14.40 -6.18
N THR A 218 8.79 14.83 -5.87
CA THR A 218 10.01 14.27 -6.47
C THR A 218 10.16 12.79 -6.15
N ARG A 219 9.95 12.42 -4.88
CA ARG A 219 9.96 11.05 -4.39
C ARG A 219 8.92 10.17 -5.09
N LEU A 220 7.67 10.60 -5.12
CA LEU A 220 6.59 9.82 -5.73
C LEU A 220 6.76 9.73 -7.26
N ALA A 221 7.30 10.76 -7.91
CA ALA A 221 7.64 10.71 -9.34
C ALA A 221 8.76 9.72 -9.63
N MET A 222 9.78 9.64 -8.76
CA MET A 222 10.84 8.64 -8.82
C MET A 222 10.25 7.23 -8.77
N PHE A 223 9.42 6.94 -7.77
CA PHE A 223 8.80 5.65 -7.58
C PHE A 223 7.84 5.29 -8.72
N SER A 224 6.98 6.23 -9.14
CA SER A 224 6.02 5.99 -10.22
C SER A 224 6.71 5.69 -11.55
N ASN A 225 7.80 6.39 -11.88
CA ASN A 225 8.58 6.09 -13.08
C ASN A 225 9.22 4.70 -13.02
N TYR A 226 9.72 4.28 -11.85
CA TYR A 226 10.24 2.91 -11.69
C TYR A 226 9.15 1.85 -11.95
N GLU A 227 7.98 2.01 -11.34
CA GLU A 227 6.84 1.09 -11.50
C GLU A 227 6.34 1.03 -12.97
N LEU A 228 6.40 2.16 -13.67
CA LEU A 228 6.10 2.25 -15.12
C LEU A 228 7.23 1.74 -16.00
N LYS A 229 8.36 1.27 -15.42
CA LYS A 229 9.57 0.84 -16.12
C LYS A 229 10.25 1.93 -16.94
N ASN A 230 9.99 3.19 -16.63
CA ASN A 230 10.65 4.36 -17.20
C ASN A 230 11.95 4.64 -16.42
N TYR A 231 12.90 3.70 -16.46
CA TYR A 231 14.07 3.70 -15.57
C TYR A 231 14.98 4.93 -15.75
N ASP A 232 15.16 5.42 -16.96
CA ASP A 232 15.94 6.65 -17.22
C ASP A 232 15.28 7.88 -16.58
N ALA A 233 13.96 8.01 -16.68
CA ALA A 233 13.22 9.07 -16.02
C ALA A 233 13.26 8.91 -14.49
N ALA A 234 13.14 7.67 -13.98
CA ALA A 234 13.29 7.39 -12.55
C ALA A 234 14.66 7.83 -12.03
N LYS A 235 15.76 7.59 -12.81
CA LYS A 235 17.10 8.05 -12.47
C LYS A 235 17.22 9.57 -12.39
N VAL A 236 16.55 10.31 -13.27
CA VAL A 236 16.53 11.78 -13.21
C VAL A 236 15.90 12.25 -11.89
N TYR A 237 14.77 11.67 -11.49
CA TYR A 237 14.13 12.01 -10.22
C TYR A 237 14.92 11.50 -9.01
N LEU A 238 15.64 10.37 -9.12
CA LEU A 238 16.56 9.88 -8.10
C LEU A 238 17.65 10.90 -7.79
N HIS A 239 18.34 11.42 -8.83
CA HIS A 239 19.34 12.46 -8.64
C HIS A 239 18.74 13.74 -8.04
N LYS A 240 17.59 14.20 -8.53
CA LYS A 240 16.90 15.34 -7.92
C LYS A 240 16.60 15.12 -6.44
N TYR A 241 16.15 13.93 -6.07
CA TYR A 241 15.74 13.63 -4.70
C TYR A 241 16.92 13.51 -3.74
N PHE A 242 17.97 12.76 -4.11
CA PHE A 242 19.11 12.50 -3.24
C PHE A 242 20.20 13.57 -3.27
N ASP A 243 20.40 14.24 -4.41
CA ASP A 243 21.53 15.14 -4.59
C ASP A 243 21.16 16.63 -4.47
N GLU A 244 19.94 17.01 -4.92
CA GLU A 244 19.53 18.41 -5.00
C GLU A 244 18.69 18.86 -3.79
N ILE A 245 17.81 18.00 -3.26
CA ILE A 245 16.97 18.34 -2.11
C ILE A 245 17.78 18.22 -0.82
N LYS A 246 17.77 19.30 -0.02
CA LYS A 246 18.53 19.39 1.23
C LYS A 246 17.58 19.32 2.45
N ASP A 247 18.15 19.09 3.62
CA ASP A 247 17.46 19.12 4.91
C ASP A 247 16.29 18.11 5.01
N ILE A 248 16.42 16.93 4.38
CA ILE A 248 15.52 15.81 4.53
C ILE A 248 16.26 14.57 5.00
N GLU A 249 15.56 13.72 5.73
CA GLU A 249 16.04 12.38 6.08
C GLU A 249 15.49 11.37 5.09
N PHE A 250 16.36 10.52 4.56
CA PHE A 250 15.98 9.46 3.65
C PHE A 250 15.57 8.23 4.45
N SER A 251 14.46 7.60 4.05
CA SER A 251 13.99 6.37 4.65
C SER A 251 14.63 5.13 4.01
N GLU A 252 14.46 3.98 4.66
CA GLU A 252 14.80 2.67 4.10
C GLU A 252 14.12 2.43 2.74
N TYR A 253 12.90 2.93 2.58
CA TYR A 253 12.12 2.77 1.36
C TYR A 253 12.68 3.60 0.20
N ASP A 254 13.24 4.78 0.49
CA ASP A 254 13.91 5.61 -0.51
C ASP A 254 15.15 4.91 -1.05
N HIS A 255 16.00 4.38 -0.16
CA HIS A 255 17.20 3.65 -0.55
C HIS A 255 16.87 2.33 -1.24
N TYR A 256 15.78 1.67 -0.86
CA TYR A 256 15.33 0.46 -1.54
C TYR A 256 14.94 0.75 -3.00
N TYR A 257 14.16 1.80 -3.27
CA TYR A 257 13.85 2.20 -4.64
C TYR A 257 15.06 2.69 -5.41
N ALA A 258 15.99 3.40 -4.75
CA ALA A 258 17.26 3.74 -5.37
C ALA A 258 18.03 2.50 -5.85
N ALA A 259 18.08 1.47 -5.01
CA ALA A 259 18.71 0.20 -5.36
C ALA A 259 18.03 -0.48 -6.56
N LEU A 260 16.70 -0.55 -6.56
CA LEU A 260 15.93 -1.11 -7.68
C LEU A 260 16.15 -0.36 -9.00
N ILE A 261 16.21 0.97 -8.96
CA ILE A 261 16.48 1.82 -10.13
C ILE A 261 17.90 1.57 -10.66
N HIS A 262 18.91 1.57 -9.78
CA HIS A 262 20.28 1.25 -10.15
C HIS A 262 20.42 -0.14 -10.75
N GLU A 263 19.75 -1.14 -10.17
CA GLU A 263 19.75 -2.52 -10.68
C GLU A 263 19.12 -2.60 -12.08
N ALA A 264 17.97 -1.93 -12.30
CA ALA A 264 17.30 -1.90 -13.59
C ALA A 264 18.16 -1.24 -14.68
N LEU A 265 19.05 -0.32 -14.29
CA LEU A 265 20.02 0.35 -15.17
C LEU A 265 21.38 -0.35 -15.24
N ASN A 266 21.50 -1.56 -14.66
CA ASN A 266 22.73 -2.34 -14.57
C ASN A 266 23.89 -1.63 -13.85
N ASP A 267 23.58 -0.71 -12.94
CA ASP A 267 24.52 -0.01 -12.06
C ASP A 267 24.66 -0.78 -10.74
N LYS A 268 25.41 -1.89 -10.82
CA LYS A 268 25.48 -2.92 -9.79
C LYS A 268 26.03 -2.41 -8.45
N ASP A 269 27.06 -1.55 -8.51
CA ASP A 269 27.74 -1.08 -7.30
C ASP A 269 26.83 -0.13 -6.50
N ASN A 270 26.18 0.81 -7.18
CA ASN A 270 25.25 1.73 -6.56
C ASN A 270 23.97 1.01 -6.09
N ALA A 271 23.51 -0.03 -6.79
CA ALA A 271 22.39 -0.88 -6.36
C ALA A 271 22.70 -1.53 -5.00
N LYS A 272 23.84 -2.23 -4.88
CA LYS A 272 24.26 -2.87 -3.64
C LYS A 272 24.47 -1.89 -2.50
N ALA A 273 25.13 -0.77 -2.77
CA ALA A 273 25.32 0.30 -1.78
C ALA A 273 23.98 0.84 -1.25
N SER A 274 22.98 0.99 -2.12
CA SER A 274 21.65 1.45 -1.75
C SER A 274 20.88 0.39 -0.96
N TYR A 275 20.96 -0.89 -1.31
CA TYR A 275 20.38 -1.98 -0.50
C TYR A 275 20.97 -2.03 0.91
N HIS A 276 22.28 -1.84 1.06
CA HIS A 276 22.91 -1.79 2.38
C HIS A 276 22.39 -0.62 3.21
N LYS A 277 22.29 0.57 2.63
CA LYS A 277 21.68 1.72 3.33
C LYS A 277 20.25 1.46 3.75
N ALA A 278 19.46 0.79 2.90
CA ALA A 278 18.10 0.39 3.26
C ALA A 278 18.09 -0.59 4.43
N LEU A 279 19.00 -1.58 4.46
CA LEU A 279 19.15 -2.53 5.57
C LEU A 279 19.57 -1.87 6.89
N ASP A 280 20.39 -0.84 6.83
CA ASP A 280 20.84 -0.10 8.01
C ASP A 280 19.71 0.72 8.66
N LEU A 281 18.75 1.18 7.85
CA LEU A 281 17.63 2.03 8.27
C LEU A 281 16.36 1.25 8.61
N VAL A 282 16.22 0.01 8.14
CA VAL A 282 14.99 -0.75 8.31
C VAL A 282 14.73 -1.11 9.77
N SER A 283 13.49 -0.90 10.21
CA SER A 283 12.99 -1.19 11.56
C SER A 283 11.69 -2.02 11.51
N ASP A 284 11.18 -2.43 12.66
CA ASP A 284 9.92 -3.18 12.74
C ASP A 284 8.71 -2.39 12.22
N SER A 285 8.74 -1.06 12.34
CA SER A 285 7.70 -0.16 11.86
C SER A 285 7.82 0.19 10.37
N SER A 286 8.91 -0.20 9.71
CA SER A 286 9.16 0.09 8.29
C SER A 286 8.11 -0.52 7.37
N MET A 287 7.81 0.18 6.27
CA MET A 287 6.89 -0.30 5.24
C MET A 287 7.44 -1.54 4.54
N ILE A 288 8.73 -1.51 4.17
CA ILE A 288 9.43 -2.68 3.67
C ILE A 288 10.08 -3.42 4.84
N LYS A 289 10.06 -4.74 4.80
CA LYS A 289 10.62 -5.54 5.87
C LYS A 289 12.05 -5.95 5.56
N ARG A 290 12.85 -6.16 6.63
CA ARG A 290 14.26 -6.56 6.51
C ARG A 290 14.44 -7.79 5.61
N TRP A 291 13.56 -8.77 5.73
CA TRP A 291 13.63 -9.98 4.92
C TRP A 291 13.36 -9.74 3.43
N ASP A 292 12.53 -8.74 3.05
CA ASP A 292 12.29 -8.42 1.64
C ASP A 292 13.55 -7.82 1.00
N ILE A 293 14.24 -6.92 1.72
CA ILE A 293 15.51 -6.34 1.26
C ILE A 293 16.59 -7.42 1.13
N LEU A 294 16.73 -8.28 2.14
CA LEU A 294 17.72 -9.38 2.13
C LEU A 294 17.49 -10.36 0.99
N LYS A 295 16.23 -10.71 0.73
CA LYS A 295 15.87 -11.57 -0.41
C LYS A 295 16.28 -10.95 -1.74
N THR A 296 15.95 -9.67 -1.94
CA THR A 296 16.27 -8.95 -3.18
C THR A 296 17.80 -8.79 -3.34
N LEU A 297 18.50 -8.47 -2.27
CA LEU A 297 19.97 -8.37 -2.28
C LEU A 297 20.64 -9.71 -2.60
N ALA A 298 20.15 -10.81 -2.04
CA ALA A 298 20.63 -12.15 -2.38
C ALA A 298 20.44 -12.49 -3.86
N GLN A 299 19.28 -12.13 -4.43
CA GLN A 299 19.00 -12.32 -5.85
C GLN A 299 19.89 -11.43 -6.74
N SER A 300 20.19 -10.21 -6.32
CA SER A 300 21.12 -9.32 -7.00
C SER A 300 22.52 -9.92 -7.07
N HIS A 301 23.04 -10.45 -5.92
CA HIS A 301 24.33 -11.15 -5.89
C HIS A 301 24.31 -12.43 -6.75
N GLN A 302 23.19 -13.17 -6.77
CA GLN A 302 23.05 -14.35 -7.64
C GLN A 302 23.19 -13.99 -9.13
N LYS A 303 22.53 -12.91 -9.59
CA LYS A 303 22.65 -12.41 -10.97
C LYS A 303 24.07 -11.99 -11.31
N ASP A 304 24.83 -11.51 -10.31
CA ASP A 304 26.22 -11.10 -10.47
C ASP A 304 27.22 -12.25 -10.36
N ASN A 305 26.74 -13.48 -10.24
CA ASN A 305 27.53 -14.68 -10.04
C ASN A 305 28.39 -14.65 -8.76
N ASP A 306 27.92 -13.94 -7.72
CA ASP A 306 28.55 -13.82 -6.40
C ASP A 306 27.89 -14.81 -5.43
N LEU A 307 28.37 -16.07 -5.45
CA LEU A 307 27.80 -17.17 -4.67
C LEU A 307 27.81 -16.90 -3.16
N ASP A 308 28.92 -16.42 -2.63
CA ASP A 308 29.11 -16.30 -1.19
C ASP A 308 28.13 -15.29 -0.59
N ASN A 309 27.98 -14.14 -1.22
CA ASN A 309 27.04 -13.13 -0.78
C ASN A 309 25.59 -13.50 -1.09
N ALA A 310 25.30 -14.14 -2.23
CA ALA A 310 23.95 -14.64 -2.51
C ALA A 310 23.45 -15.58 -1.42
N ILE A 311 24.30 -16.54 -1.00
CA ILE A 311 23.97 -17.49 0.07
C ILE A 311 23.88 -16.77 1.41
N LYS A 312 24.84 -15.94 1.76
CA LYS A 312 24.87 -15.19 3.03
C LYS A 312 23.57 -14.43 3.24
N TYR A 313 23.18 -13.57 2.30
CA TYR A 313 21.98 -12.75 2.44
C TYR A 313 20.70 -13.58 2.39
N TYR A 314 20.69 -14.69 1.64
CA TYR A 314 19.52 -15.55 1.63
C TYR A 314 19.37 -16.35 2.94
N GLN A 315 20.45 -16.75 3.58
CA GLN A 315 20.43 -17.36 4.92
C GLN A 315 19.99 -16.36 5.99
N GLU A 316 20.46 -15.11 5.92
CA GLU A 316 19.98 -14.03 6.79
C GLU A 316 18.48 -13.78 6.60
N PHE A 317 17.97 -13.83 5.34
CA PHE A 317 16.55 -13.78 5.03
C PHE A 317 15.78 -14.90 5.75
N LEU A 318 16.21 -16.15 5.63
CA LEU A 318 15.57 -17.29 6.29
C LEU A 318 15.59 -17.15 7.82
N ALA A 319 16.64 -16.57 8.37
CA ALA A 319 16.80 -16.40 9.82
C ALA A 319 15.88 -15.33 10.42
N CYS A 320 15.59 -14.27 9.66
CA CYS A 320 14.79 -13.13 10.15
C CYS A 320 13.32 -13.16 9.74
N LYS A 321 12.92 -14.02 8.80
CA LYS A 321 11.54 -14.14 8.35
C LYS A 321 10.70 -14.87 9.40
N PRO A 322 9.59 -14.28 9.89
CA PRO A 322 8.80 -14.87 10.98
C PRO A 322 8.20 -16.24 10.65
N GLU A 323 7.74 -16.42 9.41
CA GLU A 323 7.14 -17.65 8.91
C GLU A 323 7.84 -18.08 7.63
N VAL A 324 8.79 -19.00 7.77
CA VAL A 324 9.53 -19.59 6.64
C VAL A 324 8.72 -20.76 6.07
N LYS A 325 8.59 -20.82 4.75
CA LYS A 325 7.87 -21.88 4.03
C LYS A 325 8.83 -22.79 3.27
N VAL A 326 8.31 -23.90 2.77
CA VAL A 326 9.08 -24.85 1.94
C VAL A 326 9.70 -24.14 0.73
N ASP A 327 8.94 -23.32 0.03
CA ASP A 327 9.38 -22.57 -1.17
C ASP A 327 10.58 -21.64 -0.87
N ASP A 328 10.69 -21.14 0.36
CA ASP A 328 11.83 -20.32 0.76
C ASP A 328 13.11 -21.16 0.82
N TYR A 329 13.04 -22.41 1.32
CA TYR A 329 14.16 -23.33 1.30
C TYR A 329 14.47 -23.83 -0.12
N GLU A 330 13.46 -24.08 -0.94
CA GLU A 330 13.64 -24.45 -2.34
C GLU A 330 14.44 -23.41 -3.09
N THR A 331 14.13 -22.11 -2.87
CA THR A 331 14.90 -21.03 -3.46
C THR A 331 16.37 -21.06 -3.04
N LEU A 332 16.69 -21.40 -1.78
CA LEU A 332 18.09 -21.58 -1.36
C LEU A 332 18.75 -22.76 -2.08
N ALA A 333 18.04 -23.87 -2.23
CA ALA A 333 18.54 -25.03 -2.98
C ALA A 333 18.76 -24.70 -4.47
N ASP A 334 17.89 -23.87 -5.05
CA ASP A 334 17.99 -23.39 -6.42
C ASP A 334 19.19 -22.43 -6.61
N ILE A 335 19.49 -21.58 -5.62
CA ILE A 335 20.72 -20.77 -5.63
C ILE A 335 21.92 -21.69 -5.76
N TYR A 336 22.11 -22.66 -4.86
CA TYR A 336 23.21 -23.60 -4.95
C TYR A 336 23.25 -24.37 -6.28
N SER A 337 22.08 -24.79 -6.78
CA SER A 337 21.95 -25.53 -8.03
C SER A 337 22.28 -24.70 -9.27
N SER A 338 21.95 -23.40 -9.26
CA SER A 338 22.28 -22.50 -10.36
C SER A 338 23.79 -22.32 -10.50
N PHE A 339 24.48 -22.09 -9.38
CA PHE A 339 25.94 -22.00 -9.39
C PHE A 339 26.64 -23.34 -9.73
N ALA A 340 26.02 -24.47 -9.34
CA ALA A 340 26.52 -25.78 -9.74
C ALA A 340 26.48 -26.00 -11.25
N LYS A 341 25.53 -25.38 -11.98
CA LYS A 341 25.45 -25.44 -13.44
C LYS A 341 26.58 -24.67 -14.13
N GLU A 342 27.00 -23.57 -13.50
CA GLU A 342 28.04 -22.68 -14.01
C GLU A 342 29.47 -23.16 -13.63
N ALA A 343 29.57 -24.07 -12.65
CA ALA A 343 30.85 -24.60 -12.20
C ALA A 343 31.53 -25.44 -13.29
N THR A 344 32.77 -25.14 -13.58
CA THR A 344 33.60 -25.83 -14.60
C THR A 344 34.34 -27.05 -14.03
N ASP A 345 34.52 -27.11 -12.73
CA ASP A 345 35.14 -28.22 -11.99
C ASP A 345 34.08 -29.15 -11.38
N ASP A 346 34.19 -30.44 -11.65
CA ASP A 346 33.25 -31.45 -11.18
C ASP A 346 33.21 -31.56 -9.65
N ALA A 347 34.34 -31.35 -8.96
CA ALA A 347 34.37 -31.40 -7.49
C ALA A 347 33.60 -30.21 -6.89
N ALA A 348 33.79 -29.00 -7.40
CA ALA A 348 33.06 -27.82 -7.01
C ALA A 348 31.54 -27.95 -7.31
N LYS A 349 31.20 -28.44 -8.53
CA LYS A 349 29.81 -28.73 -8.91
C LYS A 349 29.13 -29.70 -7.95
N ASN A 350 29.83 -30.85 -7.64
CA ASN A 350 29.29 -31.85 -6.75
C ASN A 350 29.15 -31.34 -5.33
N ALA A 351 30.08 -30.49 -4.84
CA ALA A 351 29.97 -29.84 -3.55
C ALA A 351 28.73 -28.94 -3.44
N LEU A 352 28.46 -28.17 -4.47
CA LEU A 352 27.28 -27.30 -4.51
C LEU A 352 25.97 -28.08 -4.57
N LEU A 353 25.93 -29.17 -5.37
CA LEU A 353 24.76 -30.06 -5.43
C LEU A 353 24.49 -30.76 -4.10
N LYS A 354 25.54 -31.14 -3.36
CA LYS A 354 25.39 -31.68 -2.01
C LYS A 354 24.82 -30.63 -1.04
N LYS A 355 25.32 -29.38 -1.08
CA LYS A 355 24.76 -28.29 -0.28
C LYS A 355 23.27 -28.04 -0.61
N ALA A 356 22.88 -28.09 -1.88
CA ALA A 356 21.48 -28.02 -2.28
C ALA A 356 20.65 -29.19 -1.72
N ALA A 357 21.22 -30.40 -1.71
CA ALA A 357 20.59 -31.59 -1.14
C ALA A 357 20.42 -31.47 0.39
N ASP A 358 21.39 -30.90 1.11
CA ASP A 358 21.33 -30.67 2.57
C ASP A 358 20.23 -29.68 2.95
N VAL A 359 19.91 -28.70 2.06
CA VAL A 359 18.73 -27.83 2.25
C VAL A 359 17.46 -28.66 2.29
N TYR A 360 17.30 -29.66 1.41
CA TYR A 360 16.13 -30.54 1.44
C TYR A 360 16.12 -31.48 2.65
N ALA A 361 17.26 -31.85 3.21
CA ALA A 361 17.29 -32.53 4.51
C ALA A 361 16.65 -31.66 5.60
N THR A 362 17.01 -30.37 5.63
CA THR A 362 16.39 -29.38 6.54
C THR A 362 14.88 -29.22 6.29
N VAL A 363 14.42 -29.23 5.03
CA VAL A 363 12.98 -29.22 4.72
C VAL A 363 12.27 -30.44 5.33
N GLY A 364 12.84 -31.64 5.19
CA GLY A 364 12.26 -32.86 5.76
C GLY A 364 12.17 -32.86 7.30
N GLU A 365 13.13 -32.21 7.96
CA GLU A 365 13.14 -32.05 9.43
C GLU A 365 12.11 -31.04 9.91
N LYS A 366 12.06 -29.88 9.26
CA LYS A 366 11.19 -28.78 9.66
C LYS A 366 9.73 -28.96 9.22
N PHE A 367 9.49 -29.68 8.14
CA PHE A 367 8.17 -29.90 7.55
C PHE A 367 7.91 -31.41 7.36
N PRO A 368 7.57 -32.16 8.43
CA PRO A 368 7.43 -33.62 8.36
C PRO A 368 6.41 -34.09 7.31
N VAL A 369 5.36 -33.31 7.03
CA VAL A 369 4.38 -33.61 5.99
C VAL A 369 5.01 -33.63 4.59
N GLN A 370 6.10 -32.91 4.40
CA GLN A 370 6.86 -32.83 3.14
C GLN A 370 8.04 -33.80 3.07
N LEU A 371 8.17 -34.70 4.05
CA LEU A 371 9.34 -35.57 4.15
C LEU A 371 9.57 -36.44 2.89
N ALA A 372 8.51 -36.97 2.29
CA ALA A 372 8.61 -37.76 1.06
C ALA A 372 9.11 -36.89 -0.11
N TYR A 373 8.58 -35.71 -0.25
CA TYR A 373 9.00 -34.73 -1.24
C TYR A 373 10.45 -34.29 -1.04
N ALA A 374 10.80 -33.93 0.18
CA ALA A 374 12.15 -33.50 0.54
C ALA A 374 13.19 -34.62 0.27
N SER A 375 12.87 -35.87 0.65
CA SER A 375 13.72 -37.01 0.36
C SER A 375 13.88 -37.27 -1.13
N TYR A 376 12.80 -37.14 -1.89
CA TYR A 376 12.84 -37.25 -3.35
C TYR A 376 13.75 -36.20 -3.99
N LYS A 377 13.56 -34.93 -3.64
CA LYS A 377 14.39 -33.82 -4.14
C LYS A 377 15.86 -33.95 -3.76
N ARG A 378 16.12 -34.37 -2.52
CA ARG A 378 17.48 -34.67 -2.06
C ARG A 378 18.10 -35.77 -2.89
N ALA A 379 17.38 -36.87 -3.11
CA ALA A 379 17.83 -37.97 -3.92
C ALA A 379 18.17 -37.56 -5.36
N GLU A 380 17.32 -36.73 -6.02
CA GLU A 380 17.59 -36.21 -7.35
C GLU A 380 18.92 -35.44 -7.42
N LEU A 381 19.20 -34.60 -6.43
CA LEU A 381 20.43 -33.79 -6.39
C LEU A 381 21.66 -34.67 -6.13
N ILE A 382 21.57 -35.59 -5.18
CA ILE A 382 22.67 -36.55 -4.86
C ILE A 382 22.95 -37.45 -6.06
N ASN A 383 21.91 -37.92 -6.76
CA ASN A 383 22.10 -38.77 -7.96
C ASN A 383 22.91 -38.06 -9.05
N LYS A 384 22.76 -36.73 -9.19
CA LYS A 384 23.54 -35.93 -10.16
C LYS A 384 25.06 -35.90 -9.80
N THR A 385 25.43 -36.20 -8.56
CA THR A 385 26.84 -36.30 -8.11
C THR A 385 27.45 -37.68 -8.26
N ASP A 386 26.65 -38.68 -8.58
CA ASP A 386 27.05 -40.11 -8.65
C ASP A 386 27.04 -40.58 -10.11
N LYS A 387 28.17 -40.40 -10.78
CA LYS A 387 28.32 -40.79 -12.18
C LYS A 387 28.01 -42.29 -12.37
N ASP A 388 27.11 -42.57 -13.32
CA ASP A 388 26.69 -43.93 -13.65
C ASP A 388 26.13 -44.72 -12.45
N MET A 389 25.69 -44.03 -11.42
CA MET A 389 25.23 -44.61 -10.15
C MET A 389 26.28 -45.51 -9.47
N ALA A 390 27.58 -45.28 -9.66
CA ALA A 390 28.63 -46.12 -9.19
C ALA A 390 28.65 -46.29 -7.65
N GLY A 391 28.37 -45.21 -6.91
CA GLY A 391 28.34 -45.19 -5.45
C GLY A 391 26.98 -45.52 -4.83
N ARG A 392 25.91 -45.56 -5.61
CA ARG A 392 24.52 -45.72 -5.11
C ARG A 392 24.18 -44.65 -4.07
N LEU A 393 24.72 -43.43 -4.21
CA LEU A 393 24.68 -42.40 -3.17
C LEU A 393 23.26 -41.97 -2.80
N ALA A 394 22.32 -41.98 -3.78
CA ALA A 394 20.92 -41.58 -3.56
C ALA A 394 20.02 -42.74 -3.04
N LYS A 395 20.57 -43.97 -2.88
CA LYS A 395 19.77 -45.14 -2.52
C LYS A 395 18.95 -44.98 -1.26
N ALA A 396 19.54 -44.45 -0.20
CA ALA A 396 18.89 -44.30 1.09
C ALA A 396 17.69 -43.31 1.00
N ASP A 397 17.85 -42.21 0.28
CA ASP A 397 16.80 -41.21 0.12
C ASP A 397 15.64 -41.72 -0.76
N TYR A 398 15.94 -42.40 -1.86
CA TYR A 398 14.91 -43.05 -2.68
C TYR A 398 14.19 -44.18 -1.95
N GLN A 399 14.94 -44.99 -1.14
CA GLN A 399 14.30 -45.98 -0.29
C GLN A 399 13.32 -45.35 0.69
N LYS A 400 13.72 -44.24 1.32
CA LYS A 400 12.82 -43.48 2.22
C LYS A 400 11.55 -42.99 1.54
N VAL A 401 11.63 -42.57 0.26
CA VAL A 401 10.41 -42.23 -0.53
C VAL A 401 9.51 -43.45 -0.68
N VAL A 402 10.08 -44.62 -0.98
CA VAL A 402 9.31 -45.87 -1.14
C VAL A 402 8.69 -46.28 0.20
N ASP A 403 9.41 -46.16 1.32
CA ASP A 403 8.91 -46.50 2.66
C ASP A 403 7.74 -45.59 3.07
N LEU A 404 7.76 -44.31 2.67
CA LEU A 404 6.72 -43.34 3.02
C LEU A 404 5.50 -43.42 2.10
N LEU A 405 5.68 -43.72 0.81
CA LEU A 405 4.62 -43.68 -0.19
C LEU A 405 4.14 -45.05 -0.66
N GLY A 406 4.93 -46.11 -0.48
CA GLY A 406 4.65 -47.45 -1.04
C GLY A 406 3.27 -47.97 -0.67
N ASP A 407 2.92 -47.94 0.60
CA ASP A 407 1.68 -48.49 1.15
C ASP A 407 0.57 -47.41 1.31
N LYS A 408 0.82 -46.16 0.91
CA LYS A 408 -0.18 -45.10 1.00
C LYS A 408 -1.30 -45.33 -0.01
N ALA A 409 -2.55 -45.48 0.44
CA ALA A 409 -3.69 -45.78 -0.41
C ALA A 409 -4.07 -44.62 -1.34
N ASP A 410 -4.15 -43.40 -0.80
CA ASP A 410 -4.63 -42.19 -1.50
C ASP A 410 -3.48 -41.31 -1.96
N ARG A 411 -2.60 -41.85 -2.79
CA ARG A 411 -1.51 -41.08 -3.38
C ARG A 411 -2.01 -40.10 -4.43
N THR A 412 -1.53 -38.86 -4.34
CA THR A 412 -1.70 -37.87 -5.40
C THR A 412 -0.93 -38.27 -6.68
N LYS A 413 -1.23 -37.64 -7.79
CA LYS A 413 -0.47 -37.83 -9.03
C LYS A 413 1.03 -37.52 -8.87
N SER A 414 1.36 -36.48 -8.10
CA SER A 414 2.74 -36.11 -7.79
C SER A 414 3.45 -37.21 -6.97
N GLU A 415 2.80 -37.72 -5.92
CA GLU A 415 3.34 -38.80 -5.10
C GLU A 415 3.54 -40.09 -5.88
N ASN A 416 2.62 -40.45 -6.77
CA ASN A 416 2.80 -41.60 -7.70
C ASN A 416 4.01 -41.38 -8.61
N THR A 417 4.23 -40.16 -9.09
CA THR A 417 5.39 -39.82 -9.90
C THR A 417 6.69 -39.98 -9.11
N MET A 418 6.76 -39.44 -7.90
CA MET A 418 7.94 -39.55 -7.01
C MET A 418 8.22 -41.04 -6.66
N LEU A 419 7.19 -41.79 -6.31
CA LEU A 419 7.31 -43.21 -6.02
C LEU A 419 7.82 -44.02 -7.22
N LYS A 420 7.28 -43.78 -8.40
CA LYS A 420 7.71 -44.45 -9.64
C LYS A 420 9.19 -44.20 -9.93
N TYR A 421 9.66 -42.95 -9.84
CA TYR A 421 11.08 -42.65 -10.06
C TYR A 421 11.99 -43.20 -8.97
N ALA A 422 11.55 -43.20 -7.72
CA ALA A 422 12.31 -43.82 -6.61
C ALA A 422 12.46 -45.33 -6.82
N LEU A 423 11.37 -46.00 -7.17
CA LEU A 423 11.40 -47.44 -7.52
C LEU A 423 12.27 -47.71 -8.74
N HIS A 424 12.23 -46.85 -9.75
CA HIS A 424 13.11 -46.99 -10.92
C HIS A 424 14.58 -46.94 -10.55
N TYR A 425 15.00 -45.97 -9.73
CA TYR A 425 16.38 -45.90 -9.27
C TYR A 425 16.80 -47.13 -8.53
N LEU A 426 15.97 -47.64 -7.60
CA LEU A 426 16.26 -48.85 -6.83
C LEU A 426 16.28 -50.10 -7.69
N MET A 427 15.36 -50.23 -8.66
CA MET A 427 15.31 -51.30 -9.67
C MET A 427 16.60 -51.33 -10.47
N PHE A 428 17.01 -50.18 -11.03
CA PHE A 428 18.22 -50.13 -11.87
C PHE A 428 19.50 -50.38 -11.03
N GLY A 429 19.55 -49.86 -9.79
CA GLY A 429 20.62 -50.15 -8.87
C GLY A 429 20.76 -51.66 -8.55
N ALA A 430 19.63 -52.32 -8.26
CA ALA A 430 19.61 -53.76 -8.04
C ALA A 430 20.04 -54.56 -9.30
N TYR A 431 19.64 -54.10 -10.48
CA TYR A 431 20.08 -54.71 -11.75
C TYR A 431 21.60 -54.59 -11.97
N LEU A 432 22.17 -53.40 -11.72
CA LEU A 432 23.63 -53.18 -11.79
C LEU A 432 24.42 -54.02 -10.79
N ASP A 433 23.84 -54.26 -9.61
CA ASP A 433 24.38 -55.11 -8.57
C ASP A 433 24.17 -56.64 -8.87
N LYS A 434 23.62 -56.98 -10.06
CA LYS A 434 23.24 -58.33 -10.50
C LYS A 434 22.23 -59.04 -9.57
N ASN A 435 21.51 -58.30 -8.78
CA ASN A 435 20.45 -58.81 -7.91
C ASN A 435 19.08 -58.79 -8.69
N ILE A 436 18.97 -59.74 -9.62
CA ILE A 436 17.78 -59.82 -10.49
C ILE A 436 16.48 -60.03 -9.71
N PRO A 437 16.42 -60.85 -8.63
CA PRO A 437 15.19 -60.98 -7.86
C PRO A 437 14.71 -59.64 -7.25
N ALA A 438 15.63 -58.84 -6.67
CA ALA A 438 15.30 -57.54 -6.16
C ALA A 438 14.87 -56.57 -7.24
N ALA A 439 15.55 -56.54 -8.40
CA ALA A 439 15.19 -55.69 -9.55
C ALA A 439 13.76 -56.00 -10.03
N LYS A 440 13.40 -57.29 -10.16
CA LYS A 440 12.03 -57.71 -10.53
C LYS A 440 10.97 -57.28 -9.52
N GLY A 441 11.27 -57.36 -8.20
CA GLY A 441 10.35 -56.93 -7.16
C GLY A 441 10.08 -55.42 -7.21
N PHE A 442 11.06 -54.58 -7.55
CA PHE A 442 10.85 -53.15 -7.79
C PHE A 442 10.09 -52.90 -9.10
N ALA A 443 10.37 -53.68 -10.18
CA ALA A 443 9.67 -53.56 -11.45
C ALA A 443 8.18 -53.89 -11.29
N GLU A 444 7.78 -54.91 -10.55
CA GLU A 444 6.39 -55.22 -10.21
C GLU A 444 5.67 -54.03 -9.60
N LYS A 445 6.30 -53.40 -8.59
CA LYS A 445 5.72 -52.20 -7.95
C LYS A 445 5.56 -51.01 -8.88
N ILE A 446 6.47 -50.83 -9.83
CA ILE A 446 6.35 -49.79 -10.90
C ILE A 446 5.15 -50.08 -11.77
N LEU A 447 4.97 -51.34 -12.22
CA LEU A 447 3.90 -51.75 -13.14
C LEU A 447 2.51 -51.63 -12.50
N VAL A 448 2.41 -51.65 -11.18
CA VAL A 448 1.14 -51.30 -10.48
C VAL A 448 0.77 -49.81 -10.66
N ILE A 449 1.79 -48.92 -10.77
CA ILE A 449 1.58 -47.48 -10.92
C ILE A 449 1.43 -47.12 -12.43
N ASP A 450 2.24 -47.75 -13.25
CA ASP A 450 2.38 -47.47 -14.68
C ASP A 450 2.59 -48.80 -15.45
N PRO A 451 1.49 -49.48 -15.87
CA PRO A 451 1.56 -50.79 -16.51
C PRO A 451 2.35 -50.84 -17.82
N GLU A 452 2.55 -49.71 -18.47
CA GLU A 452 3.27 -49.63 -19.75
C GLU A 452 4.71 -49.15 -19.59
N TYR A 453 5.23 -49.08 -18.34
CA TYR A 453 6.58 -48.57 -18.07
C TYR A 453 7.65 -49.50 -18.63
N LYS A 454 8.20 -49.15 -19.78
CA LYS A 454 9.08 -50.00 -20.60
C LYS A 454 10.26 -50.60 -19.83
N ALA A 455 11.00 -49.79 -19.06
CA ALA A 455 12.15 -50.29 -18.31
C ALA A 455 11.78 -51.37 -17.26
N ALA A 456 10.57 -51.30 -16.67
CA ALA A 456 10.12 -52.35 -15.76
C ALA A 456 9.71 -53.63 -16.48
N LEU A 457 9.07 -53.48 -17.66
CA LEU A 457 8.74 -54.63 -18.51
C LEU A 457 9.98 -55.35 -18.99
N ASP A 458 11.05 -54.63 -19.41
CA ASP A 458 12.32 -55.20 -19.83
C ASP A 458 12.99 -55.99 -18.67
N ILE A 459 12.97 -55.48 -17.45
CA ILE A 459 13.53 -56.19 -16.27
C ILE A 459 12.71 -57.44 -15.92
N GLN A 460 11.38 -57.39 -16.06
CA GLN A 460 10.53 -58.58 -15.83
C GLN A 460 10.82 -59.70 -16.86
N GLY A 461 11.16 -59.34 -18.09
CA GLY A 461 11.51 -60.28 -19.17
C GLY A 461 12.89 -60.99 -19.01
N LEU A 462 13.73 -60.53 -18.08
CA LEU A 462 15.04 -61.15 -17.83
C LEU A 462 14.85 -62.59 -17.31
N LYS A 463 15.68 -63.53 -17.83
CA LYS A 463 15.71 -64.92 -17.39
C LYS A 463 16.54 -65.13 -16.14
#